data_464d4bfcf8d98ac9db04758b782975cb
#
_entry.id   464d4bfcf8d98ac9db04758b782975cb
#
_cell.length_a   1.000
_cell.length_b   1.000
_cell.length_c   1.000
_cell.angle_alpha   90.00
_cell.angle_beta   90.00
_cell.angle_gamma   90.00
#
_symmetry.space_group_name_H-M   'P 1'
#
loop_
_entity.id
_entity.type
_entity.pdbx_description
1 polymer ?
#
loop_
_entity_poly.entity_id
_entity_poly.type
_entity_poly.pdbx_seq_one_letter_code
_entity_poly.pdbx_strand_id
1 'polypeptide(L)'
;CPTNAIRPDRTINARRCLSYLTIEHRGPIPEDLRPLMGKRIFGCDTCQVVCPYNQARNLDEHPLTLTPILNPRPDLLESLLLSEDAFKKKYQQTALMRARYQGFRRNVAIALGNNPIPTVKPLLQDLSENDPDPLFGMPAFGRSPIMILWHNSVSLDYTIMHQKHQE
;
A
#
# COMPACT_ATOMS: atom_id res chain seq x y z
N CYS A 1 -15.38 3.26 0.04
CA CYS A 1 -14.04 3.77 0.41
C CYS A 1 -13.59 3.12 1.73
N PRO A 2 -12.48 2.36 1.76
CA PRO A 2 -12.06 1.63 2.97
C PRO A 2 -11.66 2.54 4.13
N THR A 3 -11.28 3.78 3.85
CA THR A 3 -10.84 4.76 4.86
C THR A 3 -11.86 5.85 5.15
N ASN A 4 -13.08 5.74 4.62
CA ASN A 4 -14.10 6.78 4.71
C ASN A 4 -13.61 8.18 4.30
N ALA A 5 -12.75 8.23 3.26
CA ALA A 5 -12.24 9.50 2.73
C ALA A 5 -13.31 10.30 1.99
N ILE A 6 -14.33 9.64 1.43
CA ILE A 6 -15.45 10.30 0.75
C ILE A 6 -16.50 10.65 1.82
N ARG A 7 -16.83 11.92 1.93
CA ARG A 7 -17.77 12.45 2.92
C ARG A 7 -19.21 12.51 2.38
N PRO A 8 -20.21 12.58 3.27
CA PRO A 8 -21.62 12.73 2.86
C PRO A 8 -21.90 13.98 2.00
N ASP A 9 -21.15 15.06 2.22
CA ASP A 9 -21.21 16.31 1.45
C ASP A 9 -20.54 16.20 0.07
N ARG A 10 -20.14 14.99 -0.35
CA ARG A 10 -19.45 14.68 -1.60
C ARG A 10 -18.03 15.27 -1.73
N THR A 11 -17.47 15.77 -0.66
CA THR A 11 -16.05 16.17 -0.63
C THR A 11 -15.14 14.98 -0.29
N ILE A 12 -13.84 15.12 -0.60
CA ILE A 12 -12.84 14.11 -0.30
C ILE A 12 -11.87 14.63 0.75
N ASN A 13 -11.76 13.91 1.86
CA ASN A 13 -10.67 14.12 2.80
C ASN A 13 -9.39 13.48 2.25
N ALA A 14 -8.54 14.28 1.62
CA ALA A 14 -7.30 13.79 1.03
C ALA A 14 -6.38 13.08 2.04
N ARG A 15 -6.35 13.55 3.31
CA ARG A 15 -5.53 12.94 4.38
C ARG A 15 -5.94 11.50 4.74
N ARG A 16 -7.11 11.07 4.30
CA ARG A 16 -7.59 9.68 4.44
C ARG A 16 -7.64 8.93 3.11
N CYS A 17 -7.46 9.61 1.98
CA CYS A 17 -7.52 8.99 0.65
C CYS A 17 -6.26 8.14 0.40
N LEU A 18 -6.43 6.83 0.20
CA LEU A 18 -5.29 5.93 -0.04
C LEU A 18 -4.52 6.29 -1.31
N SER A 19 -5.19 6.82 -2.34
CA SER A 19 -4.49 7.30 -3.53
C SER A 19 -3.54 8.45 -3.18
N TYR A 20 -4.02 9.47 -2.45
CA TYR A 20 -3.17 10.56 -1.96
C TYR A 20 -2.03 10.05 -1.06
N LEU A 21 -2.35 9.20 -0.10
CA LEU A 21 -1.38 8.71 0.87
C LEU A 21 -0.26 7.89 0.23
N THR A 22 -0.56 7.11 -0.80
CA THR A 22 0.44 6.26 -1.47
C THR A 22 1.23 6.98 -2.55
N ILE A 23 0.73 8.09 -3.09
CA ILE A 23 1.34 8.81 -4.21
C ILE A 23 2.02 10.10 -3.75
N GLU A 24 1.30 10.95 -2.99
CA GLU A 24 1.73 12.32 -2.72
C GLU A 24 2.24 12.56 -1.31
N HIS A 25 1.75 11.79 -0.33
CA HIS A 25 2.10 11.99 1.07
C HIS A 25 3.57 11.65 1.35
N ARG A 26 4.31 12.55 2.03
CA ARG A 26 5.76 12.44 2.25
C ARG A 26 6.16 11.96 3.65
N GLY A 27 5.24 12.00 4.60
CA GLY A 27 5.47 11.55 5.96
C GLY A 27 5.03 10.10 6.22
N PRO A 28 5.05 9.67 7.47
CA PRO A 28 4.53 8.37 7.88
C PRO A 28 3.03 8.29 7.63
N ILE A 29 2.55 7.13 7.20
CA ILE A 29 1.11 6.87 7.09
C ILE A 29 0.53 6.72 8.52
N PRO A 30 -0.60 7.40 8.85
CA PRO A 30 -1.29 7.22 10.12
C PRO A 30 -1.55 5.75 10.43
N GLU A 31 -1.35 5.36 11.68
CA GLU A 31 -1.40 3.95 12.09
C GLU A 31 -2.76 3.30 11.84
N ASP A 32 -3.84 4.04 12.09
CA ASP A 32 -5.21 3.60 11.85
C ASP A 32 -5.52 3.34 10.37
N LEU A 33 -4.73 3.91 9.45
CA LEU A 33 -4.92 3.75 8.01
C LEU A 33 -4.06 2.66 7.38
N ARG A 34 -2.98 2.22 8.05
CA ARG A 34 -2.07 1.20 7.52
C ARG A 34 -2.75 -0.14 7.21
N PRO A 35 -3.56 -0.73 8.12
CA PRO A 35 -4.28 -1.96 7.81
C PRO A 35 -5.24 -1.82 6.63
N LEU A 36 -5.86 -0.64 6.48
CA LEU A 36 -6.82 -0.35 5.43
C LEU A 36 -6.18 -0.19 4.04
N MET A 37 -4.86 -0.02 3.97
CA MET A 37 -4.10 -0.05 2.71
C MET A 37 -4.11 -1.45 2.08
N GLY A 38 -4.15 -2.52 2.88
CA GLY A 38 -4.01 -3.88 2.40
C GLY A 38 -2.69 -4.07 1.65
N LYS A 39 -2.73 -4.61 0.43
CA LYS A 39 -1.55 -4.83 -0.43
C LYS A 39 -1.27 -3.69 -1.41
N ARG A 40 -1.88 -2.52 -1.23
CA ARG A 40 -1.71 -1.39 -2.15
C ARG A 40 -0.38 -0.68 -1.90
N ILE A 41 0.42 -0.59 -2.95
CA ILE A 41 1.72 0.12 -2.92
C ILE A 41 1.67 1.46 -3.65
N PHE A 42 0.71 1.64 -4.56
CA PHE A 42 0.56 2.86 -5.36
C PHE A 42 -0.88 2.98 -5.88
N GLY A 43 -1.55 4.10 -5.56
CA GLY A 43 -2.90 4.38 -6.00
C GLY A 43 -3.99 3.59 -5.28
N CYS A 44 -5.24 3.93 -5.57
CA CYS A 44 -6.42 3.25 -5.07
C CYS A 44 -7.62 3.57 -5.96
N ASP A 45 -8.17 2.57 -6.63
CA ASP A 45 -9.31 2.72 -7.54
C ASP A 45 -10.63 2.19 -6.97
N THR A 46 -10.70 1.91 -5.65
CA THR A 46 -11.89 1.33 -5.02
C THR A 46 -13.16 2.14 -5.29
N CYS A 47 -13.09 3.48 -5.29
CA CYS A 47 -14.24 4.33 -5.61
C CYS A 47 -14.60 4.31 -7.11
N GLN A 48 -13.64 4.07 -7.98
CA GLN A 48 -13.85 3.97 -9.43
C GLN A 48 -14.52 2.64 -9.80
N VAL A 49 -14.10 1.55 -9.15
CA VAL A 49 -14.65 0.21 -9.37
C VAL A 49 -16.14 0.14 -9.08
N VAL A 50 -16.62 0.84 -8.05
CA VAL A 50 -18.05 0.84 -7.67
C VAL A 50 -18.85 1.98 -8.30
N CYS A 51 -18.21 2.82 -9.10
CA CYS A 51 -18.86 3.99 -9.70
C CYS A 51 -19.86 3.57 -10.79
N PRO A 52 -21.16 3.95 -10.72
CA PRO A 52 -22.13 3.58 -11.71
C PRO A 52 -21.76 4.05 -13.12
N TYR A 53 -21.09 5.18 -13.25
CA TYR A 53 -20.63 5.71 -14.54
C TYR A 53 -19.51 4.88 -15.20
N ASN A 54 -18.83 4.02 -14.43
CA ASN A 54 -17.79 3.13 -14.95
C ASN A 54 -18.32 1.72 -15.27
N GLN A 55 -19.51 1.36 -14.78
CA GLN A 55 -20.07 0.01 -14.96
C GLN A 55 -20.74 -0.20 -16.32
N ALA A 56 -21.15 0.88 -16.99
CA ALA A 56 -21.94 0.83 -18.23
C ALA A 56 -21.11 0.77 -19.52
N ARG A 57 -19.79 0.68 -19.45
CA ARG A 57 -18.95 0.64 -20.65
C ARG A 57 -18.58 -0.79 -20.99
N ASN A 58 -19.11 -1.29 -22.11
CA ASN A 58 -18.57 -2.47 -22.76
C ASN A 58 -17.14 -2.14 -23.20
N LEU A 59 -16.16 -2.62 -22.44
CA LEU A 59 -14.73 -2.44 -22.72
C LEU A 59 -14.30 -3.16 -24.01
N ASP A 60 -15.17 -4.02 -24.55
CA ASP A 60 -14.94 -4.80 -25.76
C ASP A 60 -14.90 -3.98 -27.06
N GLU A 61 -15.38 -2.72 -27.00
CA GLU A 61 -15.39 -1.82 -28.16
C GLU A 61 -14.15 -0.92 -28.27
N HIS A 62 -13.20 -0.97 -27.30
CA HIS A 62 -11.98 -0.16 -27.37
C HIS A 62 -10.82 -0.97 -27.95
N PRO A 63 -10.32 -0.61 -29.16
CA PRO A 63 -9.23 -1.32 -29.82
C PRO A 63 -7.85 -1.08 -29.17
N LEU A 64 -7.78 -0.36 -28.05
CA LEU A 64 -6.54 -0.12 -27.33
C LEU A 64 -6.31 -1.21 -26.26
N THR A 65 -5.82 -2.34 -26.68
CA THR A 65 -5.19 -3.32 -25.77
C THR A 65 -3.87 -2.73 -25.30
N LEU A 66 -3.92 -1.91 -24.24
CA LEU A 66 -2.71 -1.40 -23.61
C LEU A 66 -2.01 -2.56 -22.90
N THR A 67 -0.92 -3.02 -23.46
CA THR A 67 -0.04 -3.96 -22.74
C THR A 67 0.52 -3.22 -21.53
N PRO A 68 0.34 -3.73 -20.30
CA PRO A 68 0.90 -3.09 -19.12
C PRO A 68 2.42 -2.96 -19.26
N ILE A 69 2.94 -1.74 -19.18
CA ILE A 69 4.38 -1.48 -19.21
C ILE A 69 5.05 -2.03 -17.94
N LEU A 70 4.29 -2.12 -16.86
CA LEU A 70 4.76 -2.64 -15.58
C LEU A 70 3.92 -3.84 -15.14
N ASN A 71 4.57 -4.77 -14.41
CA ASN A 71 3.84 -5.81 -13.71
C ASN A 71 2.87 -5.16 -12.69
N PRO A 72 1.54 -5.33 -12.83
CA PRO A 72 0.56 -4.76 -11.90
C PRO A 72 0.59 -5.43 -10.51
N ARG A 73 1.29 -6.57 -10.39
CA ARG A 73 1.46 -7.32 -9.14
C ARG A 73 2.95 -7.66 -8.94
N PRO A 74 3.79 -6.66 -8.65
CA PRO A 74 5.20 -6.90 -8.40
C PRO A 74 5.39 -7.73 -7.13
N ASP A 75 6.48 -8.49 -7.08
CA ASP A 75 6.91 -9.10 -5.83
C ASP A 75 7.25 -8.01 -4.82
N LEU A 76 6.62 -8.07 -3.63
CA LEU A 76 6.77 -7.05 -2.61
C LEU A 76 8.14 -7.11 -1.93
N LEU A 77 8.71 -8.32 -1.77
CA LEU A 77 10.01 -8.48 -1.14
C LEU A 77 11.11 -7.96 -2.08
N GLU A 78 11.09 -8.35 -3.35
CA GLU A 78 11.98 -7.78 -4.36
C GLU A 78 11.86 -6.25 -4.41
N SER A 79 10.63 -5.75 -4.36
CA SER A 79 10.36 -4.30 -4.39
C SER A 79 10.91 -3.57 -3.17
N LEU A 80 10.89 -4.17 -1.99
CA LEU A 80 11.45 -3.59 -0.77
C LEU A 80 12.98 -3.48 -0.81
N LEU A 81 13.62 -4.48 -1.42
CA LEU A 81 15.09 -4.60 -1.51
C LEU A 81 15.70 -3.79 -2.65
N LEU A 82 14.89 -3.15 -3.50
CA LEU A 82 15.42 -2.28 -4.55
C LEU A 82 16.25 -1.13 -3.95
N SER A 83 17.42 -0.89 -4.50
CA SER A 83 18.16 0.35 -4.25
C SER A 83 17.47 1.55 -4.90
N GLU A 84 17.80 2.77 -4.47
CA GLU A 84 17.24 3.98 -5.06
C GLU A 84 17.55 4.10 -6.57
N ASP A 85 18.76 3.74 -6.97
CA ASP A 85 19.17 3.76 -8.38
C ASP A 85 18.44 2.71 -9.21
N ALA A 86 18.26 1.51 -8.67
CA ALA A 86 17.47 0.45 -9.31
C ALA A 86 16.01 0.86 -9.44
N PHE A 87 15.43 1.50 -8.41
CA PHE A 87 14.08 2.06 -8.46
C PHE A 87 13.96 3.12 -9.56
N LYS A 88 14.87 4.10 -9.61
CA LYS A 88 14.87 5.14 -10.64
C LYS A 88 14.97 4.54 -12.03
N LYS A 89 15.93 3.62 -12.25
CA LYS A 89 16.10 2.94 -13.54
C LYS A 89 14.85 2.17 -13.97
N LYS A 90 14.22 1.44 -13.04
CA LYS A 90 13.04 0.60 -13.32
C LYS A 90 11.78 1.42 -13.61
N TYR A 91 11.61 2.57 -12.93
CA TYR A 91 10.35 3.32 -12.93
C TYR A 91 10.43 4.75 -13.51
N GLN A 92 11.56 5.17 -14.06
CA GLN A 92 11.86 6.56 -14.49
C GLN A 92 10.83 7.18 -15.45
N GLN A 93 10.11 6.38 -16.23
CA GLN A 93 9.10 6.86 -17.18
C GLN A 93 7.67 6.54 -16.75
N THR A 94 7.46 6.28 -15.47
CA THR A 94 6.16 5.87 -14.96
C THR A 94 5.64 6.80 -13.87
N ALA A 95 4.34 6.76 -13.61
CA ALA A 95 3.71 7.51 -12.54
C ALA A 95 4.25 7.14 -11.14
N LEU A 96 4.87 5.97 -10.97
CA LEU A 96 5.47 5.53 -9.70
C LEU A 96 6.55 6.49 -9.18
N MET A 97 7.23 7.23 -10.07
CA MET A 97 8.18 8.27 -9.68
C MET A 97 7.57 9.37 -8.81
N ARG A 98 6.26 9.59 -8.86
CA ARG A 98 5.56 10.57 -8.00
C ARG A 98 5.62 10.19 -6.53
N ALA A 99 5.59 8.90 -6.21
CA ALA A 99 5.71 8.43 -4.82
C ALA A 99 7.10 8.69 -4.24
N ARG A 100 8.12 8.89 -5.08
CA ARG A 100 9.55 8.89 -4.75
C ARG A 100 9.98 7.57 -4.13
N TYR A 101 11.28 7.33 -4.07
CA TYR A 101 11.83 6.08 -3.54
C TYR A 101 11.40 5.79 -2.09
N GLN A 102 11.52 6.78 -1.21
CA GLN A 102 11.14 6.63 0.20
C GLN A 102 9.65 6.32 0.40
N GLY A 103 8.76 7.04 -0.30
CA GLY A 103 7.32 6.79 -0.23
C GLY A 103 6.94 5.42 -0.81
N PHE A 104 7.60 5.00 -1.89
CA PHE A 104 7.43 3.67 -2.47
C PHE A 104 7.84 2.57 -1.47
N ARG A 105 9.06 2.63 -0.90
CA ARG A 105 9.53 1.66 0.10
C ARG A 105 8.61 1.61 1.32
N ARG A 106 8.20 2.77 1.85
CA ARG A 106 7.24 2.86 2.96
C ARG A 106 5.95 2.09 2.63
N ASN A 107 5.38 2.31 1.45
CA ASN A 107 4.14 1.67 1.03
C ASN A 107 4.32 0.15 0.89
N VAL A 108 5.44 -0.30 0.32
CA VAL A 108 5.78 -1.72 0.18
C VAL A 108 5.93 -2.38 1.56
N ALA A 109 6.61 -1.72 2.51
CA ALA A 109 6.77 -2.23 3.87
C ALA A 109 5.43 -2.39 4.59
N ILE A 110 4.51 -1.42 4.45
CA ILE A 110 3.15 -1.51 5.01
C ILE A 110 2.38 -2.67 4.34
N ALA A 111 2.47 -2.82 3.02
CA ALA A 111 1.81 -3.91 2.30
C ALA A 111 2.31 -5.30 2.72
N LEU A 112 3.62 -5.44 2.99
CA LEU A 112 4.22 -6.65 3.55
C LEU A 112 3.74 -6.89 4.99
N GLY A 113 3.69 -5.85 5.83
CA GLY A 113 3.16 -5.95 7.18
C GLY A 113 1.69 -6.39 7.24
N ASN A 114 0.88 -5.95 6.27
CA ASN A 114 -0.52 -6.38 6.13
C ASN A 114 -0.69 -7.80 5.56
N ASN A 115 0.38 -8.40 5.07
CA ASN A 115 0.37 -9.75 4.52
C ASN A 115 1.47 -10.57 5.20
N PRO A 116 1.23 -11.08 6.40
CA PRO A 116 2.27 -11.69 7.22
C PRO A 116 2.82 -12.95 6.56
N ILE A 117 4.00 -12.81 5.99
CA ILE A 117 4.82 -13.91 5.50
C ILE A 117 5.87 -14.15 6.58
N PRO A 118 5.91 -15.31 7.25
CA PRO A 118 6.80 -15.56 8.38
C PRO A 118 8.29 -15.24 8.10
N THR A 119 8.73 -15.50 6.88
CA THR A 119 10.10 -15.27 6.43
C THR A 119 10.47 -13.79 6.30
N VAL A 120 9.50 -12.89 6.20
CA VAL A 120 9.72 -11.44 6.02
C VAL A 120 9.85 -10.72 7.37
N LYS A 121 9.37 -11.32 8.46
CA LYS A 121 9.41 -10.71 9.80
C LYS A 121 10.81 -10.28 10.24
N PRO A 122 11.84 -11.15 10.21
CA PRO A 122 13.19 -10.77 10.62
C PRO A 122 13.73 -9.60 9.79
N LEU A 123 13.47 -9.59 8.49
CA LEU A 123 13.89 -8.50 7.60
C LEU A 123 13.23 -7.17 7.97
N LEU A 124 11.93 -7.17 8.22
CA LEU A 124 11.22 -5.95 8.61
C LEU A 124 11.70 -5.45 9.98
N GLN A 125 12.05 -6.33 10.89
CA GLN A 125 12.64 -5.97 12.18
C GLN A 125 14.01 -5.33 11.99
N ASP A 126 14.90 -5.94 11.21
CA ASP A 126 16.21 -5.40 10.91
C ASP A 126 16.12 -4.02 10.24
N LEU A 127 15.26 -3.85 9.25
CA LEU A 127 15.00 -2.55 8.62
C LEU A 127 14.48 -1.51 9.62
N SER A 128 13.68 -1.92 10.61
CA SER A 128 13.17 -0.99 11.62
C SER A 128 14.23 -0.51 12.60
N GLU A 129 15.28 -1.30 12.79
CA GLU A 129 16.36 -1.03 13.75
C GLU A 129 17.58 -0.36 13.09
N ASN A 130 17.88 -0.74 11.86
CA ASN A 130 19.16 -0.44 11.21
C ASN A 130 19.04 0.39 9.92
N ASP A 131 17.82 0.62 9.37
CA ASP A 131 17.68 1.39 8.14
C ASP A 131 17.94 2.88 8.40
N PRO A 132 18.82 3.53 7.60
CA PRO A 132 19.11 4.95 7.74
C PRO A 132 17.93 5.87 7.36
N ASP A 133 16.92 5.35 6.66
CA ASP A 133 15.75 6.12 6.31
C ASP A 133 14.84 6.32 7.54
N PRO A 134 14.59 7.58 7.96
CA PRO A 134 13.76 7.87 9.13
C PRO A 134 12.33 7.35 9.03
N LEU A 135 11.84 6.98 7.86
CA LEU A 135 10.53 6.32 7.71
C LEU A 135 10.55 4.85 8.18
N PHE A 136 11.73 4.24 8.34
CA PHE A 136 11.91 2.87 8.82
C PHE A 136 12.47 2.82 10.23
N GLY A 137 13.44 3.66 10.57
CA GLY A 137 14.27 3.59 11.75
C GLY A 137 14.02 4.68 12.79
N MET A 138 12.78 4.94 13.30
CA MET A 138 12.62 5.98 14.32
C MET A 138 11.91 5.56 15.59
N PRO A 139 12.63 5.75 16.75
CA PRO A 139 11.97 5.87 18.06
C PRO A 139 11.18 7.18 18.25
N ALA A 140 11.39 8.22 17.42
CA ALA A 140 10.80 9.55 17.61
C ALA A 140 9.29 9.66 17.30
N PHE A 141 8.69 8.64 16.68
CA PHE A 141 7.25 8.63 16.39
C PHE A 141 6.49 7.43 17.01
N GLY A 142 6.92 6.98 18.18
CA GLY A 142 6.34 5.77 18.75
C GLY A 142 6.79 4.53 17.96
N ARG A 143 6.49 3.34 18.47
CA ARG A 143 6.92 2.05 17.89
C ARG A 143 6.97 2.06 16.37
N SER A 144 8.06 1.56 15.78
CA SER A 144 8.30 1.49 14.34
C SER A 144 7.03 1.15 13.56
N PRO A 145 6.75 1.85 12.43
CA PRO A 145 5.55 1.60 11.60
C PRO A 145 5.31 0.14 11.27
N ILE A 146 6.36 -0.65 11.26
CA ILE A 146 6.38 -2.06 10.88
C ILE A 146 6.03 -2.96 12.08
N MET A 147 6.48 -2.60 13.30
CA MET A 147 6.24 -3.41 14.51
C MET A 147 4.78 -3.38 14.98
N ILE A 148 4.06 -2.27 14.79
CA ILE A 148 2.67 -2.13 15.24
C ILE A 148 1.73 -3.05 14.46
N LEU A 149 1.97 -3.22 13.16
CA LEU A 149 1.17 -4.14 12.33
C LEU A 149 1.28 -5.60 12.79
N TRP A 150 2.41 -5.98 13.40
CA TRP A 150 2.64 -7.34 13.88
C TRP A 150 2.00 -7.66 15.22
N HIS A 151 1.95 -6.69 16.16
CA HIS A 151 1.31 -6.92 17.46
C HIS A 151 -0.21 -7.02 17.35
N ASN A 152 -0.81 -6.32 16.39
CA ASN A 152 -2.26 -6.35 16.18
C ASN A 152 -2.73 -7.55 15.33
N SER A 153 -1.86 -8.15 14.51
CA SER A 153 -2.22 -9.31 13.69
C SER A 153 -2.13 -10.65 14.43
N VAL A 154 -1.45 -10.71 15.56
CA VAL A 154 -1.36 -11.94 16.38
C VAL A 154 -2.58 -12.15 17.26
N SER A 155 -3.42 -11.12 17.49
CA SER A 155 -4.64 -11.23 18.32
C SER A 155 -5.95 -11.38 17.51
N LEU A 156 -5.89 -11.35 16.19
CA LEU A 156 -7.05 -11.70 15.35
C LEU A 156 -6.93 -13.17 14.98
N ASP A 157 -7.54 -14.00 15.82
CA ASP A 157 -7.76 -15.42 15.61
C ASP A 157 -8.17 -15.71 14.16
N TYR A 158 -7.35 -16.51 13.49
CA TYR A 158 -7.56 -17.04 12.14
C TYR A 158 -8.88 -17.84 12.01
N THR A 159 -9.57 -18.08 13.12
CA THR A 159 -10.77 -18.90 13.24
C THR A 159 -12.06 -18.20 12.76
N ILE A 160 -12.08 -16.86 12.68
CA ILE A 160 -13.33 -16.14 12.37
C ILE A 160 -13.54 -15.91 10.86
N MET A 161 -12.49 -15.97 10.04
CA MET A 161 -12.61 -15.72 8.60
C MET A 161 -13.00 -16.94 7.75
N HIS A 162 -12.92 -18.15 8.28
CA HIS A 162 -13.28 -19.37 7.53
C HIS A 162 -14.72 -19.83 7.71
N GLN A 163 -15.52 -19.23 8.59
CA GLN A 163 -16.91 -19.65 8.84
C GLN A 163 -17.99 -18.91 8.04
N LYS A 164 -17.66 -17.92 7.20
CA LYS A 164 -18.66 -17.15 6.42
C LYS A 164 -18.76 -17.50 4.93
N HIS A 165 -18.20 -18.61 4.49
CA HIS A 165 -18.36 -19.10 3.12
C HIS A 165 -18.92 -20.52 3.01
N GLN A 166 -19.67 -20.99 4.02
CA GLN A 166 -20.39 -22.26 4.01
C GLN A 166 -21.85 -22.11 4.46
N GLU A 167 -22.51 -20.99 4.12
CA GLU A 167 -23.98 -20.93 4.14
C GLU A 167 -24.48 -20.27 2.84
#